data_bac7ed9f7cea1dd055d45a1ecf11f7eb
#
_entry.id   bac7ed9f7cea1dd055d45a1ecf11f7eb
#
_cell.length_a   1.000
_cell.length_b   1.000
_cell.length_c   1.000
_cell.angle_alpha   90.00
_cell.angle_beta   90.00
_cell.angle_gamma   90.00
#
_symmetry.space_group_name_H-M   'P 1'
#
loop_
_entity.id
_entity.type
_entity.pdbx_description
1 polymer ?
#
loop_
_entity_poly.entity_id
_entity_poly.type
_entity_poly.pdbx_seq_one_letter_code
_entity_poly.pdbx_strand_id
1 'polypeptide(L)'
;MKFPVKYAKNTTGVSFSGFDTFSTSATDNRVNLEFVPKFYQMTVALPLDELSANATEEKVIDLAKLEMASTAQDMADDIGTLFYSTGAGKDFLGLEAIVDDGTNAGTYGTLSRTTYTTLQSTVTASSSVLSLPKMSTLYNAATSGAQKPTLGLCSEVIFALYEQLLQPNERVVRDVAMMKAAGNMGKAGTGMVAGAGFTGLYFKGFPVLADEKATSGVLYFVNEDF
;
A
#
# COMPACT_ATOMS: atom_id res chain seq x y z
N MET A 1 -19.19 -2.27 -7.49
CA MET A 1 -19.40 -1.69 -6.14
C MET A 1 -19.39 -0.19 -6.25
N LYS A 2 -20.25 0.51 -5.48
CA LYS A 2 -20.32 1.97 -5.50
C LYS A 2 -20.05 2.51 -4.10
N PHE A 3 -19.15 3.48 -3.99
CA PHE A 3 -18.76 4.09 -2.73
C PHE A 3 -18.97 5.61 -2.82
N PRO A 4 -19.82 6.22 -1.98
CA PRO A 4 -20.00 7.65 -1.96
C PRO A 4 -18.79 8.31 -1.28
N VAL A 5 -18.13 9.21 -1.99
CA VAL A 5 -17.00 9.99 -1.49
C VAL A 5 -17.33 11.47 -1.49
N LYS A 6 -16.91 12.17 -0.44
CA LYS A 6 -17.03 13.62 -0.33
C LYS A 6 -15.84 14.28 -1.02
N TYR A 7 -16.07 15.00 -2.12
CA TYR A 7 -15.03 15.67 -2.88
C TYR A 7 -14.89 17.16 -2.60
N ALA A 8 -15.89 17.79 -1.99
CA ALA A 8 -15.86 19.21 -1.69
C ALA A 8 -16.33 19.51 -0.27
N LYS A 9 -15.78 20.57 0.30
CA LYS A 9 -16.23 21.08 1.61
C LYS A 9 -17.57 21.83 1.44
N ASN A 10 -18.47 21.69 2.40
CA ASN A 10 -19.64 22.52 2.47
C ASN A 10 -19.23 23.98 2.82
N THR A 11 -19.56 24.93 1.94
CA THR A 11 -19.19 26.35 2.05
C THR A 11 -20.30 27.21 2.59
N THR A 12 -21.45 26.65 3.01
CA THR A 12 -22.58 27.40 3.54
C THR A 12 -22.43 27.91 4.98
N GLY A 13 -21.33 27.50 5.64
CA GLY A 13 -21.01 27.92 7.00
C GLY A 13 -20.58 29.38 7.03
N VAL A 14 -21.35 30.24 7.76
CA VAL A 14 -21.04 31.65 7.99
C VAL A 14 -21.23 32.00 9.47
N SER A 15 -20.44 32.94 9.97
CA SER A 15 -20.71 33.54 11.27
C SER A 15 -21.90 34.48 11.14
N PHE A 16 -22.83 34.44 12.08
CA PHE A 16 -24.05 35.26 12.02
C PHE A 16 -24.16 36.17 13.23
N SER A 17 -24.90 37.26 13.05
CA SER A 17 -25.25 38.21 14.12
C SER A 17 -26.71 38.60 13.97
N GLY A 18 -27.50 38.32 15.00
CA GLY A 18 -28.88 38.77 15.16
C GLY A 18 -29.85 38.39 14.04
N PHE A 19 -30.02 39.22 13.05
CA PHE A 19 -31.05 39.12 11.99
C PHE A 19 -30.50 38.68 10.63
N ASP A 20 -29.32 38.05 10.58
CA ASP A 20 -28.75 37.59 9.33
C ASP A 20 -29.56 36.45 8.69
N THR A 21 -29.65 36.45 7.36
CA THR A 21 -30.31 35.41 6.60
C THR A 21 -29.33 34.27 6.28
N PHE A 22 -29.76 33.03 6.52
CA PHE A 22 -28.96 31.84 6.22
C PHE A 22 -29.15 31.40 4.78
N SER A 23 -28.06 30.95 4.14
CA SER A 23 -28.13 30.30 2.84
C SER A 23 -28.81 28.94 2.96
N THR A 24 -29.87 28.72 2.20
CA THR A 24 -30.60 27.44 2.09
C THR A 24 -30.22 26.67 0.83
N SER A 25 -29.16 27.11 0.12
CA SER A 25 -28.70 26.44 -1.11
C SER A 25 -28.15 25.06 -0.81
N ALA A 26 -28.66 24.05 -1.50
CA ALA A 26 -28.10 22.71 -1.46
C ALA A 26 -26.74 22.72 -2.14
N THR A 27 -25.74 22.14 -1.49
CA THR A 27 -24.41 21.97 -2.06
C THR A 27 -24.22 20.50 -2.39
N ASP A 28 -24.02 20.19 -3.68
CA ASP A 28 -23.59 18.84 -4.08
C ASP A 28 -22.10 18.71 -3.78
N ASN A 29 -21.76 17.85 -2.83
CA ASN A 29 -20.41 17.66 -2.34
C ASN A 29 -20.00 16.19 -2.29
N ARG A 30 -20.81 15.30 -2.90
CA ARG A 30 -20.56 13.86 -2.92
C ARG A 30 -20.66 13.31 -4.33
N VAL A 31 -19.82 12.32 -4.60
CA VAL A 31 -19.78 11.59 -5.87
C VAL A 31 -19.57 10.12 -5.57
N ASN A 32 -20.03 9.25 -6.46
CA ASN A 32 -19.85 7.80 -6.30
C ASN A 32 -18.62 7.33 -7.07
N LEU A 33 -17.70 6.67 -6.39
CA LEU A 33 -16.66 5.84 -6.98
C LEU A 33 -17.26 4.49 -7.35
N GLU A 34 -16.98 4.02 -8.56
CA GLU A 34 -17.45 2.72 -9.03
C GLU A 34 -16.28 1.80 -9.32
N PHE A 35 -16.28 0.63 -8.70
CA PHE A 35 -15.29 -0.41 -8.94
C PHE A 35 -15.96 -1.67 -9.46
N VAL A 36 -15.37 -2.27 -10.48
CA VAL A 36 -15.76 -3.56 -11.04
C VAL A 36 -14.79 -4.61 -10.49
N PRO A 37 -15.30 -5.72 -9.91
CA PRO A 37 -14.43 -6.81 -9.47
C PRO A 37 -13.68 -7.39 -10.67
N LYS A 38 -12.42 -7.72 -10.47
CA LYS A 38 -11.55 -8.36 -11.44
C LYS A 38 -11.23 -9.77 -10.97
N PHE A 39 -10.97 -10.66 -11.91
CA PHE A 39 -10.71 -12.08 -11.64
C PHE A 39 -9.38 -12.45 -12.26
N TYR A 40 -8.59 -13.23 -11.55
CA TYR A 40 -7.34 -13.78 -12.01
C TYR A 40 -7.43 -15.30 -12.02
N GLN A 41 -6.89 -15.95 -13.06
CA GLN A 41 -6.87 -17.40 -13.15
C GLN A 41 -5.53 -17.88 -13.69
N MET A 42 -5.08 -19.03 -13.23
CA MET A 42 -3.97 -19.78 -13.75
C MET A 42 -4.40 -21.18 -14.09
N THR A 43 -3.89 -21.76 -15.17
CA THR A 43 -4.25 -23.10 -15.63
C THR A 43 -3.07 -24.05 -15.43
N VAL A 44 -3.35 -25.21 -14.85
CA VAL A 44 -2.41 -26.34 -14.81
C VAL A 44 -2.71 -27.24 -15.99
N ALA A 45 -1.75 -27.45 -16.88
CA ALA A 45 -1.85 -28.37 -18.00
C ALA A 45 -0.76 -29.44 -17.87
N LEU A 46 -1.19 -30.70 -17.79
CA LEU A 46 -0.30 -31.84 -17.77
C LEU A 46 -0.32 -32.51 -19.15
N PRO A 47 0.84 -32.68 -19.82
CA PRO A 47 0.91 -33.39 -21.10
C PRO A 47 0.61 -34.86 -20.92
N LEU A 48 -0.12 -35.44 -21.87
CA LEU A 48 -0.61 -36.82 -21.80
C LEU A 48 0.51 -37.87 -21.84
N ASP A 49 1.59 -37.56 -22.50
CA ASP A 49 2.80 -38.38 -22.57
C ASP A 49 3.50 -38.51 -21.21
N GLU A 50 3.59 -37.43 -20.45
CA GLU A 50 4.13 -37.48 -19.07
C GLU A 50 3.18 -38.25 -18.14
N LEU A 51 1.88 -38.08 -18.33
CA LEU A 51 0.86 -38.80 -17.58
C LEU A 51 0.94 -40.32 -17.87
N SER A 52 1.18 -40.70 -19.12
CA SER A 52 1.32 -42.12 -19.54
C SER A 52 2.67 -42.75 -19.11
N ALA A 53 3.74 -41.96 -19.09
CA ALA A 53 5.06 -42.41 -18.63
C ALA A 53 5.07 -42.68 -17.10
N ASN A 54 4.24 -41.98 -16.35
CA ASN A 54 4.05 -42.16 -14.91
C ASN A 54 2.83 -43.03 -14.58
N ALA A 55 2.71 -44.17 -15.21
CA ALA A 55 1.53 -45.05 -15.16
C ALA A 55 1.23 -45.69 -13.79
N THR A 56 2.04 -45.48 -12.77
CA THR A 56 1.72 -45.88 -11.39
C THR A 56 0.92 -44.79 -10.69
N GLU A 57 -0.20 -45.17 -10.08
CA GLU A 57 -1.16 -44.30 -9.44
C GLU A 57 -0.53 -43.27 -8.46
N GLU A 58 0.44 -43.68 -7.66
CA GLU A 58 1.17 -42.79 -6.75
C GLU A 58 2.01 -41.71 -7.48
N LYS A 59 2.68 -42.04 -8.59
CA LYS A 59 3.51 -41.09 -9.35
C LYS A 59 2.66 -40.03 -10.06
N VAL A 60 1.50 -40.38 -10.58
CA VAL A 60 0.57 -39.44 -11.20
C VAL A 60 0.02 -38.44 -10.18
N ILE A 61 -0.33 -38.92 -9.00
CA ILE A 61 -0.79 -38.05 -7.90
C ILE A 61 0.31 -37.09 -7.47
N ASP A 62 1.56 -37.57 -7.34
CA ASP A 62 2.69 -36.73 -6.95
C ASP A 62 3.01 -35.66 -8.00
N LEU A 63 2.95 -35.99 -9.29
CA LEU A 63 3.19 -35.02 -10.37
C LEU A 63 2.11 -33.94 -10.40
N ALA A 64 0.85 -34.32 -10.34
CA ALA A 64 -0.27 -33.37 -10.31
C ALA A 64 -0.20 -32.46 -9.07
N LYS A 65 0.16 -33.03 -7.92
CA LYS A 65 0.33 -32.27 -6.68
C LYS A 65 1.50 -31.27 -6.77
N LEU A 66 2.60 -31.68 -7.38
CA LEU A 66 3.77 -30.83 -7.58
C LEU A 66 3.42 -29.64 -8.49
N GLU A 67 2.80 -29.92 -9.64
CA GLU A 67 2.38 -28.88 -10.59
C GLU A 67 1.33 -27.93 -10.01
N MET A 68 0.38 -28.42 -9.23
CA MET A 68 -0.58 -27.57 -8.52
C MET A 68 0.11 -26.68 -7.50
N ALA A 69 1.10 -27.20 -6.76
CA ALA A 69 1.84 -26.43 -5.77
C ALA A 69 2.71 -25.36 -6.43
N SER A 70 3.40 -25.69 -7.53
CA SER A 70 4.18 -24.75 -8.33
C SER A 70 3.31 -23.65 -8.90
N THR A 71 2.20 -24.00 -9.55
CA THR A 71 1.24 -23.02 -10.12
C THR A 71 0.63 -22.13 -9.06
N ALA A 72 0.35 -22.65 -7.86
CA ALA A 72 -0.14 -21.85 -6.76
C ALA A 72 0.90 -20.83 -6.27
N GLN A 73 2.17 -21.20 -6.26
CA GLN A 73 3.27 -20.31 -5.93
C GLN A 73 3.46 -19.23 -7.00
N ASP A 74 3.44 -19.60 -8.28
CA ASP A 74 3.53 -18.68 -9.41
C ASP A 74 2.34 -17.68 -9.39
N MET A 75 1.13 -18.16 -9.07
CA MET A 75 -0.04 -17.30 -8.93
C MET A 75 0.11 -16.30 -7.79
N ALA A 76 0.69 -16.71 -6.67
CA ALA A 76 0.94 -15.80 -5.55
C ALA A 76 1.99 -14.74 -5.91
N ASP A 77 3.02 -15.13 -6.69
CA ASP A 77 4.06 -14.23 -7.18
C ASP A 77 3.51 -13.18 -8.16
N ASP A 78 2.70 -13.62 -9.11
CA ASP A 78 2.03 -12.74 -10.07
C ASP A 78 1.07 -11.76 -9.38
N ILE A 79 0.26 -12.23 -8.43
CA ILE A 79 -0.65 -11.38 -7.65
C ILE A 79 0.15 -10.36 -6.83
N GLY A 80 1.27 -10.77 -6.23
CA GLY A 80 2.18 -9.87 -5.53
C GLY A 80 2.72 -8.76 -6.44
N THR A 81 3.10 -9.10 -7.66
CA THR A 81 3.56 -8.13 -8.67
C THR A 81 2.44 -7.19 -9.12
N LEU A 82 1.24 -7.74 -9.37
CA LEU A 82 0.06 -6.95 -9.75
C LEU A 82 -0.40 -5.99 -8.64
N PHE A 83 -0.15 -6.34 -7.38
CA PHE A 83 -0.46 -5.47 -6.25
C PHE A 83 0.25 -4.11 -6.31
N TYR A 84 1.43 -4.05 -6.91
CA TYR A 84 2.20 -2.81 -7.10
C TYR A 84 2.04 -2.20 -8.49
N SER A 85 1.23 -2.79 -9.38
CA SER A 85 1.07 -2.31 -10.76
C SER A 85 0.08 -1.14 -10.87
N THR A 86 0.05 -0.53 -12.06
CA THR A 86 -0.97 0.48 -12.42
C THR A 86 -2.32 -0.11 -12.80
N GLY A 87 -2.42 -1.44 -12.99
CA GLY A 87 -3.66 -2.12 -13.32
C GLY A 87 -4.13 -1.87 -14.76
N ALA A 88 -3.30 -2.20 -15.75
CA ALA A 88 -3.67 -2.07 -17.15
C ALA A 88 -4.71 -3.11 -17.60
N GLY A 89 -5.67 -2.71 -18.41
CA GLY A 89 -6.63 -3.59 -19.07
C GLY A 89 -7.54 -4.37 -18.10
N LYS A 90 -7.34 -5.69 -18.02
CA LYS A 90 -8.13 -6.60 -17.18
C LYS A 90 -7.56 -6.79 -15.79
N ASP A 91 -6.33 -6.32 -15.54
CA ASP A 91 -5.66 -6.46 -14.25
C ASP A 91 -6.35 -5.62 -13.18
N PHE A 92 -6.26 -6.03 -11.92
CA PHE A 92 -6.77 -5.24 -10.82
C PHE A 92 -5.87 -4.02 -10.54
N LEU A 93 -6.46 -2.96 -9.98
CA LEU A 93 -5.75 -1.75 -9.64
C LEU A 93 -4.77 -2.04 -8.48
N GLY A 94 -3.50 -1.84 -8.76
CA GLY A 94 -2.45 -1.95 -7.75
C GLY A 94 -2.19 -0.63 -7.03
N LEU A 95 -1.23 -0.68 -6.12
CA LEU A 95 -0.88 0.44 -5.24
C LEU A 95 -0.40 1.67 -6.03
N GLU A 96 0.31 1.48 -7.14
CA GLU A 96 0.78 2.57 -8.01
C GLU A 96 -0.38 3.33 -8.66
N ALA A 97 -1.51 2.64 -8.95
CA ALA A 97 -2.71 3.30 -9.44
C ALA A 97 -3.53 3.95 -8.33
N ILE A 98 -3.48 3.42 -7.12
CA ILE A 98 -4.23 3.96 -5.97
C ILE A 98 -3.53 5.21 -5.43
N VAL A 99 -2.22 5.13 -5.21
CA VAL A 99 -1.38 6.22 -4.68
C VAL A 99 -0.74 6.97 -5.85
N ASP A 100 -1.53 7.76 -6.57
CA ASP A 100 -1.09 8.52 -7.74
C ASP A 100 -1.71 9.92 -7.77
N ASP A 101 -1.01 10.87 -8.39
CA ASP A 101 -1.46 12.25 -8.58
C ASP A 101 -2.25 12.48 -9.88
N GLY A 102 -2.44 11.43 -10.66
CA GLY A 102 -3.08 11.47 -11.98
C GLY A 102 -2.09 11.36 -13.14
N THR A 103 -0.80 11.19 -12.86
CA THR A 103 0.25 11.03 -13.89
C THR A 103 0.21 9.62 -14.49
N ASN A 104 0.17 8.59 -13.66
CA ASN A 104 0.13 7.19 -14.09
C ASN A 104 -1.31 6.69 -14.29
N ALA A 105 -2.21 7.07 -13.40
CA ALA A 105 -3.62 6.69 -13.43
C ALA A 105 -4.53 7.93 -13.41
N GLY A 106 -4.89 8.44 -14.58
CA GLY A 106 -5.73 9.65 -14.74
C GLY A 106 -7.15 9.49 -14.23
N THR A 107 -7.62 8.25 -14.00
CA THR A 107 -8.95 7.92 -13.48
C THR A 107 -8.86 6.99 -12.28
N TYR A 108 -9.72 7.21 -11.29
CA TYR A 108 -9.87 6.32 -10.14
C TYR A 108 -11.35 6.09 -9.86
N GLY A 109 -11.77 4.82 -9.82
CA GLY A 109 -13.16 4.47 -9.63
C GLY A 109 -14.13 5.14 -10.61
N THR A 110 -13.78 5.18 -11.90
CA THR A 110 -14.49 5.85 -13.01
C THR A 110 -14.47 7.38 -13.00
N LEU A 111 -13.90 8.01 -11.97
CA LEU A 111 -13.79 9.46 -11.87
C LEU A 111 -12.42 9.96 -12.34
N SER A 112 -12.43 11.12 -13.03
CA SER A 112 -11.19 11.78 -13.45
C SER A 112 -10.53 12.48 -12.26
N ARG A 113 -9.25 12.19 -12.00
CA ARG A 113 -8.46 12.87 -10.97
C ARG A 113 -8.21 14.35 -11.26
N THR A 114 -8.20 14.74 -12.54
CA THR A 114 -8.09 16.16 -12.91
C THR A 114 -9.31 16.96 -12.53
N THR A 115 -10.50 16.35 -12.56
CA THR A 115 -11.76 16.99 -12.14
C THR A 115 -11.93 16.94 -10.62
N TYR A 116 -11.59 15.81 -10.01
CA TYR A 116 -11.73 15.57 -8.58
C TYR A 116 -10.35 15.48 -7.93
N THR A 117 -9.73 16.63 -7.72
CA THR A 117 -8.37 16.75 -7.17
C THR A 117 -8.22 16.18 -5.76
N THR A 118 -9.31 16.00 -5.03
CA THR A 118 -9.32 15.31 -3.73
C THR A 118 -9.01 13.82 -3.81
N LEU A 119 -9.07 13.23 -5.02
CA LEU A 119 -8.68 11.84 -5.28
C LEU A 119 -7.20 11.70 -5.69
N GLN A 120 -6.47 12.81 -5.74
CA GLN A 120 -5.04 12.79 -6.00
C GLN A 120 -4.26 12.54 -4.71
N SER A 121 -3.29 11.65 -4.79
CA SER A 121 -2.30 11.46 -3.74
C SER A 121 -1.13 12.41 -3.94
N THR A 122 -0.36 12.67 -2.91
CA THR A 122 0.87 13.47 -3.03
C THR A 122 2.00 12.60 -3.55
N VAL A 123 2.43 12.83 -4.77
CA VAL A 123 3.60 12.18 -5.38
C VAL A 123 4.78 13.16 -5.38
N THR A 124 5.90 12.73 -4.86
CA THR A 124 7.14 13.50 -4.89
C THR A 124 8.15 12.78 -5.78
N ALA A 125 8.24 13.20 -7.03
CA ALA A 125 9.30 12.73 -7.92
C ALA A 125 10.64 13.27 -7.45
N SER A 126 11.56 12.39 -7.11
CA SER A 126 12.90 12.77 -6.66
C SER A 126 13.94 11.90 -7.32
N SER A 127 14.75 12.50 -8.20
CA SER A 127 15.92 11.84 -8.80
C SER A 127 17.13 11.78 -7.84
N SER A 128 16.98 12.20 -6.62
CA SER A 128 18.06 12.26 -5.64
C SER A 128 17.85 11.25 -4.52
N VAL A 129 18.95 10.89 -3.87
CA VAL A 129 19.01 9.89 -2.79
C VAL A 129 17.97 10.17 -1.69
N LEU A 130 17.45 9.11 -1.07
CA LEU A 130 16.55 9.17 0.08
C LEU A 130 17.23 9.94 1.22
N SER A 131 16.45 10.77 1.92
CA SER A 131 16.90 11.49 3.11
C SER A 131 15.77 11.64 4.12
N LEU A 132 16.10 11.71 5.41
CA LEU A 132 15.12 11.91 6.48
C LEU A 132 14.26 13.17 6.31
N PRO A 133 14.80 14.33 5.87
CA PRO A 133 13.99 15.51 5.58
C PRO A 133 12.94 15.26 4.48
N LYS A 134 13.29 14.51 3.41
CA LYS A 134 12.33 14.18 2.34
C LYS A 134 11.21 13.27 2.85
N MET A 135 11.55 12.24 3.63
CA MET A 135 10.55 11.38 4.27
C MET A 135 9.62 12.20 5.17
N SER A 136 10.18 13.15 5.94
CA SER A 136 9.39 14.06 6.77
C SER A 136 8.47 14.98 5.97
N THR A 137 8.93 15.48 4.84
CA THR A 137 8.12 16.32 3.93
C THR A 137 6.96 15.51 3.35
N LEU A 138 7.23 14.30 2.86
CA LEU A 138 6.19 13.41 2.33
C LEU A 138 5.17 13.03 3.41
N TYR A 139 5.63 12.69 4.61
CA TYR A 139 4.76 12.40 5.74
C TYR A 139 3.84 13.56 6.08
N ASN A 140 4.38 14.78 6.12
CA ASN A 140 3.57 15.96 6.43
C ASN A 140 2.56 16.26 5.31
N ALA A 141 2.94 16.03 4.05
CA ALA A 141 2.05 16.21 2.90
C ALA A 141 0.93 15.15 2.85
N ALA A 142 1.22 13.93 3.28
CA ALA A 142 0.24 12.85 3.38
C ALA A 142 -0.64 12.94 4.64
N THR A 143 -0.33 13.87 5.57
CA THR A 143 -1.13 14.07 6.78
C THR A 143 -2.26 15.04 6.51
N SER A 144 -3.50 14.65 6.78
CA SER A 144 -4.69 15.48 6.66
C SER A 144 -5.38 15.64 8.03
N GLY A 145 -5.22 16.81 8.64
CA GLY A 145 -5.79 17.08 9.97
C GLY A 145 -5.20 16.14 11.04
N ALA A 146 -6.04 15.34 11.67
CA ALA A 146 -5.63 14.35 12.69
C ALA A 146 -5.19 13.02 12.08
N GLN A 147 -5.50 12.77 10.82
CA GLN A 147 -5.20 11.51 10.14
C GLN A 147 -3.79 11.53 9.59
N LYS A 148 -3.04 10.51 9.95
CA LYS A 148 -1.61 10.37 9.64
C LYS A 148 -1.39 9.06 8.92
N PRO A 149 -0.33 8.94 8.11
CA PRO A 149 0.08 7.64 7.57
C PRO A 149 0.31 6.62 8.68
N THR A 150 -0.19 5.40 8.47
CA THR A 150 -0.13 4.28 9.41
C THR A 150 0.84 3.20 8.97
N LEU A 151 1.16 3.15 7.67
CA LEU A 151 1.99 2.12 7.07
C LEU A 151 2.93 2.74 6.03
N GLY A 152 4.20 2.32 6.05
CA GLY A 152 5.17 2.57 5.00
C GLY A 152 5.50 1.28 4.27
N LEU A 153 5.42 1.29 2.93
CA LEU A 153 5.82 0.17 2.07
C LEU A 153 6.92 0.64 1.12
N CYS A 154 7.98 -0.13 0.97
CA CYS A 154 9.06 0.22 0.08
C CYS A 154 9.76 -1.02 -0.51
N SER A 155 10.55 -0.81 -1.56
CA SER A 155 11.44 -1.84 -2.06
C SER A 155 12.63 -2.08 -1.11
N GLU A 156 13.24 -3.25 -1.17
CA GLU A 156 14.41 -3.62 -0.37
C GLU A 156 15.56 -2.61 -0.51
N VAL A 157 15.76 -2.07 -1.71
CA VAL A 157 16.80 -1.06 -1.98
C VAL A 157 16.56 0.22 -1.15
N ILE A 158 15.33 0.70 -1.11
CA ILE A 158 14.94 1.89 -0.32
C ILE A 158 15.05 1.59 1.17
N PHE A 159 14.68 0.38 1.58
CA PHE A 159 14.80 -0.06 2.98
C PHE A 159 16.26 -0.07 3.43
N ALA A 160 17.17 -0.63 2.63
CA ALA A 160 18.60 -0.63 2.91
C ALA A 160 19.18 0.81 2.98
N LEU A 161 18.73 1.72 2.11
CA LEU A 161 19.11 3.14 2.20
C LEU A 161 18.59 3.79 3.47
N TYR A 162 17.38 3.44 3.91
CA TYR A 162 16.82 3.94 5.16
C TYR A 162 17.61 3.42 6.37
N GLU A 163 17.99 2.15 6.40
CA GLU A 163 18.90 1.60 7.42
C GLU A 163 20.23 2.38 7.48
N GLN A 164 20.85 2.63 6.32
CA GLN A 164 22.09 3.41 6.26
C GLN A 164 21.93 4.84 6.80
N LEU A 165 20.78 5.47 6.60
CA LEU A 165 20.50 6.80 7.14
C LEU A 165 20.34 6.81 8.67
N LEU A 166 19.91 5.69 9.24
CA LEU A 166 19.74 5.55 10.69
C LEU A 166 21.05 5.19 11.40
N GLN A 167 21.95 4.43 10.75
CA GLN A 167 23.21 3.99 11.33
C GLN A 167 24.06 5.10 11.99
N PRO A 168 24.25 6.29 11.39
CA PRO A 168 25.01 7.36 12.05
C PRO A 168 24.32 7.93 13.30
N ASN A 169 23.00 7.76 13.41
CA ASN A 169 22.20 8.26 14.52
C ASN A 169 21.90 7.15 15.54
N GLU A 170 22.22 5.91 15.25
CA GLU A 170 22.21 4.81 16.19
C GLU A 170 23.34 4.98 17.25
N ARG A 171 23.19 5.93 18.10
CA ARG A 171 23.65 5.71 19.47
C ARG A 171 22.78 4.60 20.01
N VAL A 172 23.35 3.41 19.99
CA VAL A 172 22.76 2.21 20.55
C VAL A 172 22.37 2.51 21.99
N VAL A 173 21.17 3.00 22.21
CA VAL A 173 20.55 2.94 23.52
C VAL A 173 20.16 1.48 23.69
N ARG A 174 21.15 0.66 24.02
CA ARG A 174 20.93 -0.68 24.56
C ARG A 174 20.37 -0.54 25.99
N ASP A 175 19.28 0.14 26.12
CA ASP A 175 18.56 0.15 27.37
C ASP A 175 17.62 -1.05 27.38
N VAL A 176 18.08 -2.09 28.08
CA VAL A 176 17.31 -3.31 28.34
C VAL A 176 15.94 -2.99 28.98
N ALA A 177 15.80 -1.82 29.60
CA ALA A 177 14.54 -1.33 30.13
C ALA A 177 13.56 -0.91 29.04
N MET A 178 14.03 -0.33 27.91
CA MET A 178 13.16 -0.03 26.76
C MET A 178 12.74 -1.30 26.02
N MET A 179 13.57 -2.31 25.95
CA MET A 179 13.16 -3.63 25.41
C MET A 179 12.08 -4.30 26.27
N LYS A 180 12.12 -4.11 27.60
CA LYS A 180 11.05 -4.58 28.49
C LYS A 180 9.76 -3.76 28.37
N ALA A 181 9.86 -2.46 28.14
CA ALA A 181 8.69 -1.60 27.92
C ALA A 181 8.02 -1.88 26.58
N ALA A 182 8.79 -2.14 25.53
CA ALA A 182 8.27 -2.57 24.23
C ALA A 182 7.63 -3.97 24.29
N GLY A 183 8.12 -4.86 25.15
CA GLY A 183 7.52 -6.19 25.41
C GLY A 183 6.16 -6.14 26.10
N ASN A 184 5.77 -5.00 26.67
CA ASN A 184 4.47 -4.80 27.32
C ASN A 184 3.44 -4.12 26.41
N MET A 185 3.83 -3.68 25.22
CA MET A 185 2.93 -3.18 24.19
C MET A 185 2.39 -4.36 23.39
N GLY A 186 1.31 -4.95 23.89
CA GLY A 186 0.45 -5.91 23.22
C GLY A 186 1.13 -7.08 22.46
N LYS A 187 0.53 -8.22 22.49
CA LYS A 187 1.03 -9.47 21.87
C LYS A 187 1.43 -9.38 20.39
N ALA A 188 1.07 -8.32 19.67
CA ALA A 188 1.45 -8.09 18.28
C ALA A 188 2.88 -7.54 18.09
N GLY A 189 3.42 -6.81 19.09
CA GLY A 189 4.76 -6.25 19.02
C GLY A 189 5.90 -7.23 19.36
N THR A 190 5.58 -8.30 20.07
CA THR A 190 6.60 -9.22 20.60
C THR A 190 7.18 -10.17 19.54
N GLY A 191 6.46 -10.40 18.44
CA GLY A 191 6.93 -11.26 17.35
C GLY A 191 7.93 -10.58 16.40
N MET A 192 7.89 -9.25 16.30
CA MET A 192 8.74 -8.50 15.37
C MET A 192 10.13 -8.15 15.94
N VAL A 193 10.28 -8.12 17.26
CA VAL A 193 11.55 -7.71 17.92
C VAL A 193 12.44 -8.92 18.22
N ALA A 194 11.91 -10.14 18.17
CA ALA A 194 12.65 -11.37 18.51
C ALA A 194 13.32 -12.04 17.29
N GLY A 195 13.07 -11.58 16.07
CA GLY A 195 13.78 -12.06 14.88
C GLY A 195 15.14 -11.37 14.77
N ALA A 196 16.21 -12.13 14.66
CA ALA A 196 17.55 -11.63 14.37
C ALA A 196 17.60 -11.12 12.92
N GLY A 197 17.06 -9.94 12.68
CA GLY A 197 16.98 -9.24 11.41
C GLY A 197 15.89 -8.18 11.56
N PHE A 198 16.19 -6.95 11.20
CA PHE A 198 15.21 -5.87 11.22
C PHE A 198 14.21 -6.10 10.09
N THR A 199 13.11 -6.81 10.36
CA THR A 199 12.02 -7.01 9.39
C THR A 199 11.16 -5.77 9.21
N GLY A 200 11.33 -4.75 10.04
CA GLY A 200 10.63 -3.47 9.92
C GLY A 200 11.34 -2.39 10.73
N LEU A 201 11.48 -1.22 10.14
CA LEU A 201 11.93 0.00 10.80
C LEU A 201 10.72 0.89 11.08
N TYR A 202 10.82 1.74 12.10
CA TYR A 202 9.76 2.68 12.44
C TYR A 202 10.13 4.09 12.01
N PHE A 203 9.18 4.79 11.41
CA PHE A 203 9.29 6.21 11.09
C PHE A 203 8.11 6.97 11.70
N LYS A 204 8.38 7.95 12.56
CA LYS A 204 7.36 8.76 13.26
C LYS A 204 6.21 7.95 13.90
N GLY A 205 6.50 6.72 14.34
CA GLY A 205 5.56 5.88 15.08
C GLY A 205 4.81 4.84 14.25
N PHE A 206 5.02 4.75 12.95
CA PHE A 206 4.46 3.70 12.10
C PHE A 206 5.56 2.83 11.46
N PRO A 207 5.26 1.56 11.16
CA PRO A 207 6.22 0.63 10.57
C PRO A 207 6.49 0.96 9.10
N VAL A 208 7.75 0.81 8.70
CA VAL A 208 8.18 0.81 7.29
C VAL A 208 8.61 -0.62 6.97
N LEU A 209 7.94 -1.23 6.02
CA LEU A 209 8.15 -2.62 5.62
C LEU A 209 8.77 -2.68 4.23
N ALA A 210 9.72 -3.60 4.07
CA ALA A 210 10.26 -3.92 2.76
C ALA A 210 9.45 -5.06 2.12
N ASP A 211 9.16 -4.93 0.84
CA ASP A 211 8.53 -5.96 0.04
C ASP A 211 9.34 -6.15 -1.25
N GLU A 212 9.68 -7.39 -1.57
CA GLU A 212 10.43 -7.77 -2.77
C GLU A 212 9.73 -7.33 -4.06
N LYS A 213 8.40 -7.36 -4.08
CA LYS A 213 7.58 -7.00 -5.24
C LYS A 213 7.30 -5.50 -5.37
N ALA A 214 7.66 -4.72 -4.35
CA ALA A 214 7.46 -3.27 -4.40
C ALA A 214 8.27 -2.63 -5.53
N THR A 215 7.65 -1.67 -6.19
CA THR A 215 8.26 -0.91 -7.29
C THR A 215 9.62 -0.34 -6.86
N SER A 216 10.66 -0.67 -7.62
CA SER A 216 12.03 -0.27 -7.29
C SER A 216 12.18 1.24 -7.18
N GLY A 217 12.80 1.70 -6.11
CA GLY A 217 13.04 3.13 -5.88
C GLY A 217 11.84 3.92 -5.37
N VAL A 218 10.72 3.27 -5.04
CA VAL A 218 9.51 3.93 -4.54
C VAL A 218 9.30 3.63 -3.06
N LEU A 219 8.84 4.66 -2.32
CA LEU A 219 8.41 4.57 -0.94
C LEU A 219 6.98 5.08 -0.86
N TYR A 220 6.07 4.23 -0.42
CA TYR A 220 4.66 4.55 -0.20
C TYR A 220 4.40 4.82 1.27
N PHE A 221 3.71 5.92 1.57
CA PHE A 221 3.09 6.16 2.87
C PHE A 221 1.58 6.05 2.72
N VAL A 222 1.01 5.05 3.36
CA VAL A 222 -0.41 4.71 3.24
C VAL A 222 -1.12 4.99 4.56
N ASN A 223 -2.33 5.51 4.45
CA ASN A 223 -3.24 5.68 5.57
C ASN A 223 -4.39 4.68 5.41
N GLU A 224 -4.57 3.79 6.38
CA GLU A 224 -5.60 2.74 6.37
C GLU A 224 -6.99 3.26 6.75
N ASP A 225 -7.08 4.50 7.26
CA ASP A 225 -8.32 5.09 7.73
C ASP A 225 -9.12 5.82 6.62
N PHE A 226 -8.66 5.73 5.36
CA PHE A 226 -9.29 6.40 4.22
C PHE A 226 -9.83 5.41 3.18
#